data_ff0326425123e7d961eaae28202341fb
#
_entry.id   ff0326425123e7d961eaae28202341fb
#
_cell.length_a   1.000
_cell.length_b   1.000
_cell.length_c   1.000
_cell.angle_alpha   90.00
_cell.angle_beta   90.00
_cell.angle_gamma   90.00
#
_symmetry.space_group_name_H-M   'P 1'
#
loop_
_entity.id
_entity.type
_entity.pdbx_description
1 polymer ?
#
loop_
_entity_poly.entity_id
_entity_poly.type
_entity_poly.pdbx_seq_one_letter_code
_entity_poly.pdbx_strand_id
1 'polypeptide(L)'
;ETAAAAGDTAGVGQIWVDDAVPNTLMFTNDVGTDIQLASTLEVTAAKVTQGTKVASTSGTAINFTGVPAGTKRVTLSMQGVSTDGTSNHRILIGDSGGLETSGYLGAQALVSSGGYSSSTGNISDGMRITITQAADTSNGTVVLNLIDASTNTWGMLVISGQTTNQLTLSASSKSLSAALDRITYTTVNGSDVFDAGMISIQYEI
;
A
#
# COMPACT_ATOMS: atom_id res chain seq x y z
N GLU A 1 39.10 -12.78 -6.39
CA GLU A 1 38.70 -13.17 -5.03
C GLU A 1 39.93 -13.66 -4.29
N THR A 2 40.10 -13.21 -3.08
CA THR A 2 41.22 -13.63 -2.22
C THR A 2 40.67 -14.04 -0.85
N ALA A 3 41.23 -15.07 -0.24
CA ALA A 3 40.86 -15.54 1.09
C ALA A 3 41.28 -14.54 2.21
N ALA A 4 42.09 -13.56 1.87
CA ALA A 4 42.55 -12.51 2.80
C ALA A 4 42.97 -11.27 2.03
N ALA A 5 43.03 -10.12 2.73
CA ALA A 5 43.61 -8.92 2.18
C ALA A 5 45.07 -9.14 1.76
N ALA A 6 45.49 -8.48 0.68
CA ALA A 6 46.91 -8.42 0.35
C ALA A 6 47.66 -7.73 1.51
N GLY A 7 48.90 -8.12 1.76
CA GLY A 7 49.68 -7.68 2.95
C GLY A 7 49.51 -6.23 3.32
N ASP A 8 49.35 -5.98 4.61
CA ASP A 8 49.00 -4.68 5.20
C ASP A 8 50.06 -3.61 4.89
N THR A 9 49.59 -2.43 4.48
CA THR A 9 50.42 -1.24 4.27
C THR A 9 50.05 -0.19 5.28
N ALA A 10 50.95 0.18 6.14
CA ALA A 10 50.69 1.17 7.20
C ALA A 10 50.07 2.47 6.64
N GLY A 11 48.98 2.89 7.22
CA GLY A 11 48.24 4.11 6.86
C GLY A 11 47.30 3.92 5.65
N VAL A 12 47.10 2.69 5.13
CA VAL A 12 46.21 2.41 4.00
C VAL A 12 45.27 1.27 4.34
N GLY A 13 43.97 1.52 4.29
CA GLY A 13 42.96 0.47 4.36
C GLY A 13 42.72 -0.16 2.96
N GLN A 14 42.30 -1.41 2.93
CA GLN A 14 42.02 -2.17 1.72
C GLN A 14 40.58 -2.64 1.66
N ILE A 15 39.95 -2.52 0.47
CA ILE A 15 38.66 -3.13 0.19
C ILE A 15 38.91 -4.40 -0.65
N TRP A 16 38.33 -5.50 -0.25
CA TRP A 16 38.47 -6.77 -0.93
C TRP A 16 37.25 -7.65 -0.79
N VAL A 17 37.14 -8.72 -1.55
CA VAL A 17 36.04 -9.66 -1.51
C VAL A 17 36.53 -10.98 -0.93
N ASP A 18 35.92 -11.42 0.16
CA ASP A 18 36.15 -12.73 0.75
C ASP A 18 35.63 -13.82 -0.20
N ASP A 19 36.35 -14.89 -0.36
CA ASP A 19 35.97 -16.05 -1.16
C ASP A 19 35.05 -17.05 -0.43
N ALA A 20 34.62 -16.69 0.80
CA ALA A 20 33.58 -17.43 1.51
C ALA A 20 32.26 -17.44 0.71
N VAL A 21 31.47 -18.48 0.90
CA VAL A 21 30.15 -18.58 0.24
C VAL A 21 29.03 -18.30 1.25
N PRO A 22 28.26 -17.21 1.05
CA PRO A 22 28.31 -16.20 -0.03
C PRO A 22 29.50 -15.23 0.12
N ASN A 23 30.02 -14.75 -1.01
CA ASN A 23 31.09 -13.77 -1.03
C ASN A 23 30.72 -12.51 -0.25
N THR A 24 31.65 -12.02 0.58
CA THR A 24 31.45 -10.82 1.40
C THR A 24 32.40 -9.70 1.02
N LEU A 25 31.90 -8.47 1.04
CA LEU A 25 32.74 -7.28 0.88
C LEU A 25 33.38 -6.93 2.22
N MET A 26 34.70 -6.88 2.23
CA MET A 26 35.51 -6.65 3.42
C MET A 26 36.30 -5.33 3.30
N PHE A 27 36.61 -4.75 4.43
CA PHE A 27 37.55 -3.67 4.57
C PHE A 27 38.56 -4.03 5.67
N THR A 28 39.84 -4.05 5.31
CA THR A 28 40.93 -4.18 6.30
C THR A 28 41.45 -2.79 6.62
N ASN A 29 41.43 -2.41 7.90
CA ASN A 29 41.99 -1.13 8.34
C ASN A 29 43.52 -1.15 8.36
N ASP A 30 44.13 0.01 8.63
CA ASP A 30 45.58 0.20 8.67
C ASP A 30 46.34 -0.53 9.81
N VAL A 31 45.59 -1.17 10.71
CA VAL A 31 46.15 -2.02 11.78
C VAL A 31 45.87 -3.53 11.51
N GLY A 32 45.42 -3.87 10.31
CA GLY A 32 45.18 -5.24 9.90
C GLY A 32 43.89 -5.88 10.44
N THR A 33 42.91 -5.06 10.89
CA THR A 33 41.63 -5.59 11.34
C THR A 33 40.65 -5.66 10.19
N ASP A 34 40.13 -6.85 9.92
CA ASP A 34 39.11 -7.09 8.91
C ASP A 34 37.74 -6.71 9.42
N ILE A 35 37.05 -5.85 8.70
CA ILE A 35 35.70 -5.38 8.98
C ILE A 35 34.81 -5.80 7.82
N GLN A 36 33.78 -6.57 8.11
CA GLN A 36 32.77 -6.90 7.12
C GLN A 36 31.93 -5.67 6.81
N LEU A 37 32.00 -5.16 5.58
CA LEU A 37 31.21 -4.00 5.14
C LEU A 37 29.76 -4.38 4.84
N ALA A 38 29.53 -5.60 4.35
CA ALA A 38 28.20 -6.13 4.13
C ALA A 38 28.23 -7.66 4.12
N SER A 39 27.34 -8.31 4.87
CA SER A 39 27.12 -9.77 4.80
C SER A 39 26.20 -10.16 3.64
N THR A 40 25.37 -9.25 3.24
CA THR A 40 24.57 -9.22 2.03
C THR A 40 24.49 -7.78 1.60
N LEU A 41 24.76 -7.48 0.34
CA LEU A 41 24.38 -6.19 -0.26
C LEU A 41 22.84 -6.18 -0.41
N GLU A 42 22.14 -6.28 0.70
CA GLU A 42 20.80 -5.77 0.73
C GLU A 42 20.93 -4.24 0.72
N VAL A 43 21.00 -3.69 -0.47
CA VAL A 43 20.56 -2.33 -0.67
C VAL A 43 19.09 -2.35 -0.26
N THR A 44 18.81 -2.06 1.00
CA THR A 44 17.45 -1.80 1.50
C THR A 44 17.00 -0.44 0.96
N ALA A 45 17.08 -0.27 -0.36
CA ALA A 45 16.29 0.72 -1.04
C ALA A 45 14.84 0.32 -0.77
N ALA A 46 14.02 1.26 -0.33
CA ALA A 46 12.59 1.04 -0.20
C ALA A 46 12.10 0.36 -1.49
N LYS A 47 11.78 -0.93 -1.39
CA LYS A 47 11.45 -1.72 -2.56
C LYS A 47 10.01 -1.47 -2.92
N VAL A 48 9.79 -0.68 -3.96
CA VAL A 48 8.47 -0.56 -4.56
C VAL A 48 8.23 -1.78 -5.44
N THR A 49 7.23 -2.57 -5.08
CA THR A 49 6.81 -3.75 -5.83
C THR A 49 5.44 -3.49 -6.46
N GLN A 50 5.35 -3.64 -7.78
CA GLN A 50 4.07 -3.58 -8.49
C GLN A 50 3.35 -4.91 -8.34
N GLY A 51 2.14 -4.88 -7.78
CA GLY A 51 1.25 -6.04 -7.78
C GLY A 51 0.47 -6.19 -9.10
N THR A 52 -0.27 -7.26 -9.21
CA THR A 52 -1.11 -7.52 -10.40
C THR A 52 -2.29 -6.56 -10.42
N LYS A 53 -2.48 -5.87 -11.56
CA LYS A 53 -3.71 -5.10 -11.78
C LYS A 53 -4.91 -6.03 -11.98
N VAL A 54 -6.06 -5.63 -11.47
CA VAL A 54 -7.32 -6.38 -11.57
C VAL A 54 -8.34 -5.55 -12.33
N ALA A 55 -9.01 -6.17 -13.31
CA ALA A 55 -10.15 -5.57 -13.98
C ALA A 55 -11.34 -5.48 -13.01
N SER A 56 -12.05 -4.36 -13.03
CA SER A 56 -13.29 -4.14 -12.29
C SER A 56 -14.50 -4.23 -13.21
N THR A 57 -14.65 -5.37 -13.89
CA THR A 57 -15.69 -5.60 -14.91
C THR A 57 -16.67 -6.70 -14.54
N SER A 58 -16.61 -7.20 -13.31
CA SER A 58 -17.55 -8.21 -12.80
C SER A 58 -17.38 -8.40 -11.29
N GLY A 59 -18.38 -9.03 -10.67
CA GLY A 59 -18.39 -9.33 -9.23
C GLY A 59 -18.70 -8.11 -8.37
N THR A 60 -18.88 -8.34 -7.07
CA THR A 60 -19.23 -7.30 -6.08
C THR A 60 -18.02 -6.85 -5.23
N ALA A 61 -16.86 -7.46 -5.47
CA ALA A 61 -15.62 -7.16 -4.73
C ALA A 61 -14.38 -7.43 -5.58
N ILE A 62 -13.37 -6.59 -5.43
CA ILE A 62 -12.04 -6.74 -6.01
C ILE A 62 -11.07 -6.93 -4.84
N ASN A 63 -10.42 -8.11 -4.80
CA ASN A 63 -9.63 -8.54 -3.67
C ASN A 63 -8.14 -8.56 -4.03
N PHE A 64 -7.33 -7.99 -3.15
CA PHE A 64 -5.88 -8.09 -3.15
C PHE A 64 -5.48 -8.83 -1.87
N THR A 65 -4.94 -10.02 -2.01
CA THR A 65 -4.51 -10.89 -0.90
C THR A 65 -3.01 -11.14 -0.97
N GLY A 66 -2.42 -11.54 0.15
CA GLY A 66 -0.98 -11.79 0.22
C GLY A 66 -0.16 -10.51 0.14
N VAL A 67 -0.59 -9.48 0.86
CA VAL A 67 0.23 -8.26 1.03
C VAL A 67 1.59 -8.68 1.60
N PRO A 68 2.72 -8.31 0.96
CA PRO A 68 4.03 -8.76 1.41
C PRO A 68 4.32 -8.38 2.86
N ALA A 69 4.92 -9.31 3.61
CA ALA A 69 5.35 -9.02 4.97
C ALA A 69 6.34 -7.84 5.00
N GLY A 70 6.21 -6.98 6.01
CA GLY A 70 7.05 -5.79 6.14
C GLY A 70 6.57 -4.58 5.34
N THR A 71 5.47 -4.71 4.58
CA THR A 71 4.88 -3.57 3.85
C THR A 71 4.58 -2.41 4.79
N LYS A 72 5.04 -1.22 4.42
CA LYS A 72 4.84 0.04 5.16
C LYS A 72 3.88 0.98 4.46
N ARG A 73 3.75 0.83 3.15
CA ARG A 73 2.81 1.61 2.36
C ARG A 73 2.19 0.77 1.26
N VAL A 74 0.90 0.98 1.01
CA VAL A 74 0.18 0.42 -0.14
C VAL A 74 -0.46 1.55 -0.92
N THR A 75 -0.36 1.50 -2.23
CA THR A 75 -1.02 2.44 -3.14
C THR A 75 -1.92 1.66 -4.09
N LEU A 76 -3.22 1.96 -4.08
CA LEU A 76 -4.16 1.51 -5.11
C LEU A 76 -4.36 2.66 -6.10
N SER A 77 -4.25 2.39 -7.38
CA SER A 77 -4.56 3.35 -8.45
C SER A 77 -5.74 2.83 -9.25
N MET A 78 -6.75 3.69 -9.41
CA MET A 78 -8.02 3.38 -10.04
C MET A 78 -8.18 4.12 -11.36
N GLN A 79 -8.69 3.43 -12.37
CA GLN A 79 -9.04 4.03 -13.66
C GLN A 79 -10.41 3.53 -14.12
N GLY A 80 -11.36 4.45 -14.24
CA GLY A 80 -12.68 4.19 -14.80
C GLY A 80 -13.52 3.17 -14.03
N VAL A 81 -13.31 3.02 -12.71
CA VAL A 81 -14.02 2.03 -11.90
C VAL A 81 -15.47 2.46 -11.70
N SER A 82 -16.42 1.63 -12.12
CA SER A 82 -17.86 1.84 -11.92
C SER A 82 -18.58 0.56 -11.49
N THR A 83 -19.84 0.73 -11.12
CA THR A 83 -20.76 -0.34 -10.77
C THR A 83 -22.14 -0.07 -11.40
N ASP A 84 -22.95 -1.11 -11.50
CA ASP A 84 -24.35 -1.03 -11.97
C ASP A 84 -25.31 -0.32 -11.00
N GLY A 85 -24.82 0.05 -9.81
CA GLY A 85 -25.65 0.68 -8.75
C GLY A 85 -25.13 2.05 -8.30
N THR A 86 -25.75 2.57 -7.26
CA THR A 86 -25.45 3.92 -6.70
C THR A 86 -24.85 3.88 -5.31
N SER A 87 -24.50 2.69 -4.81
CA SER A 87 -23.89 2.54 -3.50
C SER A 87 -22.46 3.09 -3.52
N ASN A 88 -22.10 3.86 -2.49
CA ASN A 88 -20.72 4.31 -2.34
C ASN A 88 -19.74 3.15 -2.39
N HIS A 89 -18.61 3.35 -3.07
CA HIS A 89 -17.53 2.38 -3.01
C HIS A 89 -16.89 2.40 -1.61
N ARG A 90 -16.36 1.26 -1.21
CA ARG A 90 -15.78 1.06 0.11
C ARG A 90 -14.48 0.27 0.02
N ILE A 91 -13.47 0.73 0.74
CA ILE A 91 -12.21 0.01 0.89
C ILE A 91 -12.14 -0.55 2.30
N LEU A 92 -11.92 -1.86 2.37
CA LEU A 92 -11.72 -2.61 3.60
C LEU A 92 -10.29 -3.15 3.64
N ILE A 93 -9.71 -3.19 4.83
CA ILE A 93 -8.43 -3.85 5.08
C ILE A 93 -8.62 -4.98 6.09
N GLY A 94 -7.69 -5.93 6.09
CA GLY A 94 -7.74 -7.05 6.99
C GLY A 94 -6.40 -7.75 7.13
N ASP A 95 -6.36 -8.66 8.07
CA ASP A 95 -5.22 -9.52 8.32
C ASP A 95 -5.49 -10.98 7.87
N SER A 96 -4.64 -11.93 8.25
CA SER A 96 -4.81 -13.35 7.92
C SER A 96 -6.10 -13.96 8.48
N GLY A 97 -6.70 -13.36 9.52
CA GLY A 97 -7.97 -13.77 10.10
C GLY A 97 -9.19 -13.34 9.29
N GLY A 98 -9.06 -12.36 8.39
CA GLY A 98 -10.16 -11.90 7.55
C GLY A 98 -10.19 -10.39 7.35
N LEU A 99 -11.25 -9.92 6.69
CA LEU A 99 -11.52 -8.50 6.53
C LEU A 99 -12.13 -7.91 7.80
N GLU A 100 -11.66 -6.74 8.16
CA GLU A 100 -12.23 -5.94 9.23
C GLU A 100 -13.34 -5.03 8.67
N THR A 101 -14.55 -5.17 9.18
CA THR A 101 -15.75 -4.45 8.69
C THR A 101 -16.24 -3.37 9.64
N SER A 102 -15.50 -3.10 10.72
CA SER A 102 -15.84 -2.11 11.74
C SER A 102 -14.61 -1.49 12.37
N GLY A 103 -14.80 -0.48 13.22
CA GLY A 103 -13.71 0.15 13.98
C GLY A 103 -12.80 1.06 13.15
N TYR A 104 -13.23 1.48 11.96
CA TYR A 104 -12.58 2.56 11.22
C TYR A 104 -12.93 3.91 11.87
N LEU A 105 -11.97 4.82 11.85
CA LEU A 105 -12.14 6.19 12.38
C LEU A 105 -11.81 7.16 11.25
N GLY A 106 -12.83 7.80 10.67
CA GLY A 106 -12.58 8.65 9.52
C GLY A 106 -13.75 9.55 9.13
N ALA A 107 -13.49 10.34 8.11
CA ALA A 107 -14.44 11.23 7.48
C ALA A 107 -14.22 11.33 5.98
N GLN A 108 -15.24 11.76 5.25
CA GLN A 108 -15.15 12.04 3.82
C GLN A 108 -15.77 13.40 3.49
N ALA A 109 -15.33 13.95 2.37
CA ALA A 109 -15.90 15.14 1.77
C ALA A 109 -16.15 14.91 0.29
N LEU A 110 -17.26 15.44 -0.22
CA LEU A 110 -17.54 15.51 -1.63
C LEU A 110 -17.47 16.98 -2.05
N VAL A 111 -16.65 17.27 -3.05
CA VAL A 111 -16.57 18.58 -3.70
C VAL A 111 -17.18 18.45 -5.09
N SER A 112 -18.11 19.32 -5.42
CA SER A 112 -18.78 19.36 -6.72
C SER A 112 -18.85 20.77 -7.27
N SER A 113 -19.23 20.93 -8.54
CA SER A 113 -19.44 22.26 -9.16
C SER A 113 -20.51 23.10 -8.47
N GLY A 114 -21.42 22.48 -7.70
CA GLY A 114 -22.44 23.15 -6.89
C GLY A 114 -21.99 23.59 -5.51
N GLY A 115 -20.72 23.34 -5.15
CA GLY A 115 -20.14 23.68 -3.87
C GLY A 115 -19.63 22.46 -3.09
N TYR A 116 -19.29 22.71 -1.83
CA TYR A 116 -18.83 21.68 -0.90
C TYR A 116 -20.05 21.02 -0.25
N SER A 117 -20.13 19.71 -0.35
CA SER A 117 -21.05 18.90 0.41
C SER A 117 -20.26 18.07 1.43
N SER A 118 -20.43 18.35 2.71
CA SER A 118 -19.86 17.46 3.72
C SER A 118 -20.72 16.20 3.83
N SER A 119 -20.13 15.04 3.63
CA SER A 119 -20.77 13.82 4.09
C SER A 119 -20.68 13.79 5.61
N THR A 120 -21.83 13.99 6.25
CA THR A 120 -21.96 13.99 7.70
C THR A 120 -22.08 12.56 8.20
N GLY A 121 -21.00 11.97 8.58
CA GLY A 121 -21.03 10.67 9.24
C GLY A 121 -19.63 10.18 9.55
N ASN A 122 -19.44 9.69 10.76
CA ASN A 122 -18.23 8.95 11.08
C ASN A 122 -18.16 7.72 10.17
N ILE A 123 -17.10 7.61 9.40
CA ILE A 123 -16.79 6.38 8.65
C ILE A 123 -16.28 5.36 9.66
N SER A 124 -17.10 4.37 9.97
CA SER A 124 -16.75 3.34 10.97
C SER A 124 -16.65 1.93 10.40
N ASP A 125 -17.00 1.75 9.12
CA ASP A 125 -17.15 0.44 8.47
C ASP A 125 -16.27 0.26 7.22
N GLY A 126 -15.30 1.14 6.98
CA GLY A 126 -14.41 1.13 5.84
C GLY A 126 -14.21 2.53 5.26
N MET A 127 -13.14 2.75 4.50
CA MET A 127 -12.91 4.01 3.82
C MET A 127 -13.80 4.12 2.57
N ARG A 128 -14.36 5.29 2.28
CA ARG A 128 -15.40 5.45 1.25
C ARG A 128 -15.00 6.39 0.13
N ILE A 129 -15.55 6.10 -1.05
CA ILE A 129 -15.63 7.00 -2.21
C ILE A 129 -17.11 7.21 -2.50
N THR A 130 -17.53 8.46 -2.55
CA THR A 130 -18.92 8.80 -2.83
C THR A 130 -19.25 8.49 -4.28
N ILE A 131 -20.38 7.82 -4.51
CA ILE A 131 -20.99 7.57 -5.81
C ILE A 131 -22.36 8.22 -5.78
N THR A 132 -22.69 8.99 -6.79
CA THR A 132 -23.98 9.71 -6.85
C THR A 132 -24.92 9.15 -7.90
N GLN A 133 -24.41 8.41 -8.87
CA GLN A 133 -25.19 7.72 -9.92
C GLN A 133 -24.43 6.51 -10.45
N ALA A 134 -25.14 5.53 -10.99
CA ALA A 134 -24.54 4.29 -11.52
C ALA A 134 -23.55 4.53 -12.70
N ALA A 135 -23.70 5.64 -13.42
CA ALA A 135 -22.79 6.01 -14.51
C ALA A 135 -21.48 6.70 -14.03
N ASP A 136 -21.33 6.93 -12.71
CA ASP A 136 -20.09 7.51 -12.20
C ASP A 136 -18.93 6.56 -12.35
N THR A 137 -17.84 7.04 -12.96
CA THR A 137 -16.58 6.31 -12.97
C THR A 137 -15.57 6.97 -12.05
N SER A 138 -14.97 6.18 -11.17
CA SER A 138 -13.97 6.64 -10.20
C SER A 138 -12.56 6.55 -10.79
N ASN A 139 -11.82 7.65 -10.72
CA ASN A 139 -10.42 7.76 -11.15
C ASN A 139 -9.61 8.39 -10.04
N GLY A 140 -8.51 7.78 -9.63
CA GLY A 140 -7.70 8.35 -8.55
C GLY A 140 -6.89 7.33 -7.79
N THR A 141 -6.59 7.67 -6.55
CA THR A 141 -5.63 6.91 -5.75
C THR A 141 -6.12 6.75 -4.31
N VAL A 142 -5.86 5.57 -3.77
CA VAL A 142 -5.97 5.24 -2.35
C VAL A 142 -4.56 4.98 -1.83
N VAL A 143 -4.17 5.64 -0.75
CA VAL A 143 -2.88 5.43 -0.10
C VAL A 143 -3.12 4.94 1.33
N LEU A 144 -2.47 3.85 1.68
CA LEU A 144 -2.41 3.31 3.03
C LEU A 144 -0.98 3.45 3.55
N ASN A 145 -0.80 4.04 4.72
CA ASN A 145 0.48 4.12 5.40
C ASN A 145 0.41 3.42 6.75
N LEU A 146 1.40 2.60 7.05
CA LEU A 146 1.55 2.01 8.38
C LEU A 146 1.97 3.12 9.35
N ILE A 147 1.10 3.44 10.30
CA ILE A 147 1.35 4.46 11.32
C ILE A 147 2.14 3.86 12.49
N ASP A 148 1.73 2.67 12.93
CA ASP A 148 2.33 1.98 14.07
C ASP A 148 2.34 0.47 13.83
N ALA A 149 3.53 -0.09 13.73
CA ALA A 149 3.73 -1.52 13.53
C ALA A 149 3.41 -2.36 14.75
N SER A 150 3.49 -1.77 15.96
CA SER A 150 3.20 -2.51 17.21
C SER A 150 1.73 -2.77 17.40
N THR A 151 0.87 -1.90 16.88
CA THR A 151 -0.60 -2.00 16.93
C THR A 151 -1.22 -2.31 15.58
N ASN A 152 -0.41 -2.53 14.53
CA ASN A 152 -0.85 -2.72 13.15
C ASN A 152 -1.82 -1.61 12.68
N THR A 153 -1.55 -0.36 13.08
CA THR A 153 -2.43 0.77 12.78
C THR A 153 -2.07 1.38 11.43
N TRP A 154 -3.06 1.46 10.57
CA TRP A 154 -2.96 2.02 9.22
C TRP A 154 -3.74 3.32 9.10
N GLY A 155 -3.11 4.33 8.51
CA GLY A 155 -3.77 5.54 8.03
C GLY A 155 -4.08 5.41 6.55
N MET A 156 -5.27 5.86 6.14
CA MET A 156 -5.76 5.73 4.78
C MET A 156 -6.22 7.08 4.24
N LEU A 157 -5.88 7.36 2.98
CA LEU A 157 -6.28 8.55 2.26
C LEU A 157 -6.81 8.15 0.88
N VAL A 158 -7.94 8.73 0.48
CA VAL A 158 -8.48 8.66 -0.89
C VAL A 158 -8.55 10.04 -1.51
N ILE A 159 -8.14 10.11 -2.76
CA ILE A 159 -8.46 11.20 -3.67
C ILE A 159 -9.03 10.55 -4.93
N SER A 160 -10.30 10.78 -5.21
CA SER A 160 -11.00 10.19 -6.37
C SER A 160 -11.87 11.22 -7.08
N GLY A 161 -11.58 11.46 -8.36
CA GLY A 161 -12.43 12.23 -9.25
C GLY A 161 -13.45 11.32 -9.94
N GLN A 162 -14.71 11.79 -10.05
CA GLN A 162 -15.77 11.13 -10.82
C GLN A 162 -16.05 11.88 -12.12
N THR A 163 -16.58 11.15 -13.11
CA THR A 163 -16.94 11.73 -14.42
C THR A 163 -18.02 12.81 -14.34
N THR A 164 -18.76 12.89 -13.25
CA THR A 164 -19.80 13.89 -12.99
C THR A 164 -19.27 15.19 -12.37
N ASN A 165 -17.99 15.53 -12.59
CA ASN A 165 -17.33 16.72 -12.04
C ASN A 165 -17.35 16.78 -10.50
N GLN A 166 -17.15 15.65 -9.88
CA GLN A 166 -17.09 15.51 -8.42
C GLN A 166 -15.71 15.01 -8.00
N LEU A 167 -15.29 15.41 -6.80
CA LEU A 167 -14.06 14.95 -6.16
C LEU A 167 -14.38 14.45 -4.76
N THR A 168 -14.09 13.20 -4.50
CA THR A 168 -14.12 12.64 -3.14
C THR A 168 -12.75 12.77 -2.50
N LEU A 169 -12.73 13.33 -1.30
CA LEU A 169 -11.62 13.30 -0.35
C LEU A 169 -12.06 12.50 0.85
N SER A 170 -11.32 11.46 1.21
CA SER A 170 -11.63 10.64 2.38
C SER A 170 -10.37 10.30 3.14
N ALA A 171 -10.42 10.40 4.47
CA ALA A 171 -9.32 10.01 5.34
C ALA A 171 -9.85 9.18 6.50
N SER A 172 -9.14 8.11 6.84
CA SER A 172 -9.48 7.25 7.96
C SER A 172 -8.27 6.54 8.53
N SER A 173 -8.44 5.93 9.69
CA SER A 173 -7.48 5.01 10.28
C SER A 173 -8.16 3.73 10.75
N LYS A 174 -7.37 2.66 10.85
CA LYS A 174 -7.82 1.36 11.35
C LYS A 174 -6.64 0.61 11.95
N SER A 175 -6.83 0.08 13.17
CA SER A 175 -5.91 -0.88 13.78
C SER A 175 -6.39 -2.30 13.50
N LEU A 176 -5.50 -3.16 13.00
CA LEU A 176 -5.75 -4.57 12.74
C LEU A 176 -5.28 -5.42 13.92
N SER A 177 -5.80 -6.63 14.05
CA SER A 177 -5.36 -7.59 15.09
C SER A 177 -4.00 -8.22 14.77
N ALA A 178 -3.60 -8.23 13.50
CA ALA A 178 -2.30 -8.73 13.01
C ALA A 178 -1.84 -7.90 11.80
N ALA A 179 -0.70 -8.26 11.21
CA ALA A 179 -0.15 -7.60 10.04
C ALA A 179 -1.15 -7.57 8.87
N LEU A 180 -1.16 -6.47 8.12
CA LEU A 180 -2.00 -6.33 6.92
C LEU A 180 -1.68 -7.44 5.91
N ASP A 181 -2.70 -8.19 5.52
CA ASP A 181 -2.61 -9.32 4.57
C ASP A 181 -3.50 -9.12 3.35
N ARG A 182 -4.59 -8.36 3.49
CA ARG A 182 -5.58 -8.21 2.43
C ARG A 182 -6.22 -6.83 2.39
N ILE A 183 -6.60 -6.43 1.18
CA ILE A 183 -7.35 -5.21 0.90
C ILE A 183 -8.47 -5.59 -0.04
N THR A 184 -9.68 -5.11 0.24
CA THR A 184 -10.83 -5.32 -0.61
C THR A 184 -11.45 -3.99 -1.01
N TYR A 185 -11.68 -3.82 -2.30
CA TYR A 185 -12.46 -2.72 -2.85
C TYR A 185 -13.84 -3.27 -3.22
N THR A 186 -14.89 -2.73 -2.63
CA THR A 186 -16.29 -3.19 -2.75
C THR A 186 -17.24 -2.02 -2.68
N THR A 187 -18.53 -2.29 -2.52
CA THR A 187 -19.56 -1.28 -2.29
C THR A 187 -20.10 -1.37 -0.86
N VAL A 188 -20.73 -0.30 -0.36
CA VAL A 188 -21.29 -0.28 1.00
C VAL A 188 -22.42 -1.29 1.15
N ASN A 189 -23.27 -1.43 0.14
CA ASN A 189 -24.37 -2.43 0.15
C ASN A 189 -23.85 -3.86 -0.12
N GLY A 190 -22.62 -4.02 -0.68
CA GLY A 190 -22.02 -5.32 -0.98
C GLY A 190 -22.69 -6.09 -2.13
N SER A 191 -23.62 -5.49 -2.86
CA SER A 191 -24.44 -6.13 -3.90
C SER A 191 -24.28 -5.50 -5.28
N ASP A 192 -23.92 -4.22 -5.39
CA ASP A 192 -23.69 -3.59 -6.69
C ASP A 192 -22.51 -4.27 -7.39
N VAL A 193 -22.69 -4.58 -8.67
CA VAL A 193 -21.73 -5.34 -9.48
C VAL A 193 -20.82 -4.38 -10.23
N PHE A 194 -19.51 -4.60 -10.14
CA PHE A 194 -18.53 -3.86 -10.95
C PHE A 194 -18.72 -4.17 -12.43
N ASP A 195 -18.70 -3.14 -13.28
CA ASP A 195 -19.00 -3.23 -14.71
C ASP A 195 -17.96 -2.56 -15.62
N ALA A 196 -17.07 -1.71 -15.08
CA ALA A 196 -16.00 -1.08 -15.85
C ALA A 196 -14.76 -0.76 -15.02
N GLY A 197 -13.64 -0.55 -15.72
CA GLY A 197 -12.41 -0.03 -15.15
C GLY A 197 -11.41 -1.09 -14.71
N MET A 198 -10.41 -0.60 -13.95
CA MET A 198 -9.37 -1.44 -13.37
C MET A 198 -8.76 -0.79 -12.12
N ILE A 199 -8.18 -1.62 -11.27
CA ILE A 199 -7.42 -1.20 -10.09
C ILE A 199 -6.04 -1.87 -10.14
N SER A 200 -4.98 -1.08 -9.96
CA SER A 200 -3.62 -1.58 -9.74
C SER A 200 -3.19 -1.36 -8.29
N ILE A 201 -2.23 -2.16 -7.84
CA ILE A 201 -1.71 -2.09 -6.48
C ILE A 201 -0.19 -2.05 -6.48
N GLN A 202 0.40 -1.25 -5.59
CA GLN A 202 1.82 -1.17 -5.33
C GLN A 202 2.09 -1.31 -3.83
N TYR A 203 3.21 -1.93 -3.48
CA TYR A 203 3.68 -2.11 -2.12
C TYR A 203 5.05 -1.48 -1.94
N GLU A 204 5.26 -0.77 -0.82
CA GLU A 204 6.57 -0.32 -0.36
C GLU A 204 6.91 -1.10 0.93
N ILE A 205 8.07 -1.76 0.93
CA ILE A 205 8.55 -2.60 2.03
C ILE A 205 9.70 -1.90 2.75
#